data_f76165a7cfd302dd98a6b45427cc768e
#
_entry.id   f76165a7cfd302dd98a6b45427cc768e
#
_cell.length_a   1.000
_cell.length_b   1.000
_cell.length_c   1.000
_cell.angle_alpha   90.00
_cell.angle_beta   90.00
_cell.angle_gamma   90.00
#
_symmetry.space_group_name_H-M   'P 1'
#
loop_
_entity.id
_entity.type
_entity.pdbx_description
1 polymer ?
#
loop_
_entity_poly.entity_id
_entity_poly.type
_entity_poly.pdbx_seq_one_letter_code
_entity_poly.pdbx_strand_id
1 'polypeptide(L)'
;MKKLFAMLLALAMALACASSVAETAAEPETWYSLNESEEIVTVRLPANATTGYEWTYEISDPAKLEVVSAEYIPDENRERLAGVGGTYVASFRGTFEKFGFASVKFTYARSFETDGDRLVRTLYLFVVENNQLQVVPWYELSAENKVLTVRLDSAQGDKGGSWLFSCSNDSLELLTMETIENENNEQWVASFASLSGHTGDVSIKIVHIPAGQSDPDDTRELKLTVSDDAALSILCD
;
A
#
# COMPACT_ATOMS: atom_id res chain seq x y z
N MET A 1 20.24 -45.17 35.89
CA MET A 1 19.48 -44.14 36.59
C MET A 1 20.17 -42.76 36.68
N LYS A 2 21.49 -42.69 36.98
CA LYS A 2 22.19 -41.37 37.07
C LYS A 2 22.29 -40.59 35.73
N LYS A 3 22.36 -41.29 34.59
CA LYS A 3 22.44 -40.63 33.27
C LYS A 3 21.10 -40.10 32.76
N LEU A 4 19.97 -40.67 33.19
CA LEU A 4 18.64 -40.19 32.83
C LEU A 4 18.30 -38.89 33.59
N PHE A 5 18.77 -38.75 34.81
CA PHE A 5 18.55 -37.58 35.64
C PHE A 5 19.30 -36.34 35.14
N ALA A 6 20.54 -36.56 34.63
CA ALA A 6 21.33 -35.47 34.02
C ALA A 6 20.73 -34.94 32.72
N MET A 7 20.09 -35.80 31.94
CA MET A 7 19.44 -35.41 30.67
C MET A 7 18.12 -34.66 30.91
N LEU A 8 17.38 -35.00 31.97
CA LEU A 8 16.17 -34.29 32.34
C LEU A 8 16.47 -32.90 32.93
N LEU A 9 17.60 -32.75 33.65
CA LEU A 9 18.03 -31.46 34.21
C LEU A 9 18.52 -30.50 33.08
N ALA A 10 19.20 -31.02 32.07
CA ALA A 10 19.63 -30.24 30.90
C ALA A 10 18.44 -29.76 30.03
N LEU A 11 17.39 -30.59 29.90
CA LEU A 11 16.17 -30.24 29.20
C LEU A 11 15.36 -29.19 29.94
N ALA A 12 15.34 -29.22 31.28
CA ALA A 12 14.67 -28.21 32.11
C ALA A 12 15.38 -26.85 32.07
N MET A 13 16.72 -26.81 31.96
CA MET A 13 17.46 -25.56 31.81
C MET A 13 17.34 -24.95 30.42
N ALA A 14 17.14 -25.76 29.37
CA ALA A 14 16.91 -25.26 28.01
C ALA A 14 15.51 -24.61 27.85
N LEU A 15 14.53 -25.02 28.68
CA LEU A 15 13.19 -24.46 28.68
C LEU A 15 13.08 -23.16 29.51
N ALA A 16 14.01 -22.91 30.42
CA ALA A 16 14.01 -21.70 31.24
C ALA A 16 14.67 -20.47 30.60
N CYS A 17 15.38 -20.62 29.48
CA CYS A 17 15.98 -19.51 28.73
C CYS A 17 15.13 -18.99 27.58
N ALA A 18 13.91 -19.54 27.36
CA ALA A 18 13.00 -19.08 26.32
C ALA A 18 11.95 -18.07 26.78
N SER A 19 12.11 -17.49 27.99
CA SER A 19 11.32 -16.36 28.45
C SER A 19 12.10 -15.05 28.31
N SER A 20 12.71 -14.83 27.16
CA SER A 20 12.94 -13.46 26.71
C SER A 20 11.55 -12.93 26.38
N VAL A 21 11.06 -12.00 27.19
CA VAL A 21 9.95 -11.12 26.87
C VAL A 21 10.26 -10.61 25.45
N ALA A 22 9.58 -11.16 24.46
CA ALA A 22 9.48 -10.51 23.17
C ALA A 22 8.80 -9.19 23.52
N GLU A 23 9.59 -8.13 23.57
CA GLU A 23 9.09 -6.76 23.47
C GLU A 23 8.22 -6.80 22.20
N THR A 24 6.90 -6.75 22.41
CA THR A 24 5.94 -6.71 21.33
C THR A 24 6.26 -5.42 20.62
N ALA A 25 7.04 -5.50 19.54
CA ALA A 25 7.17 -4.39 18.61
C ALA A 25 5.72 -4.01 18.30
N ALA A 26 5.34 -2.79 18.69
CA ALA A 26 4.01 -2.28 18.36
C ALA A 26 3.83 -2.48 16.86
N GLU A 27 2.83 -3.27 16.47
CA GLU A 27 2.52 -3.40 15.06
C GLU A 27 2.39 -1.99 14.49
N PRO A 28 3.01 -1.69 13.34
CA PRO A 28 2.93 -0.36 12.75
C PRO A 28 1.45 -0.01 12.65
N GLU A 29 1.03 1.13 13.23
CA GLU A 29 -0.36 1.59 13.20
C GLU A 29 -0.82 1.60 11.74
N THR A 30 -1.59 0.59 11.38
CA THR A 30 -2.14 0.52 10.04
C THR A 30 -3.17 1.63 9.90
N TRP A 31 -2.99 2.51 8.92
CA TRP A 31 -3.89 3.63 8.65
C TRP A 31 -5.25 3.21 8.10
N TYR A 32 -5.48 1.90 7.98
CA TYR A 32 -6.76 1.30 7.59
C TYR A 32 -7.08 0.09 8.47
N SER A 33 -8.35 -0.29 8.49
CA SER A 33 -8.84 -1.52 9.14
C SER A 33 -10.03 -2.07 8.38
N LEU A 34 -10.15 -3.41 8.34
CA LEU A 34 -11.35 -4.10 7.89
C LEU A 34 -12.28 -4.37 9.08
N ASN A 35 -13.60 -4.36 8.87
CA ASN A 35 -14.54 -4.83 9.87
C ASN A 35 -14.51 -6.37 9.99
N GLU A 36 -15.18 -6.95 10.99
CA GLU A 36 -15.17 -8.40 11.25
C GLU A 36 -15.72 -9.24 10.08
N SER A 37 -16.64 -8.70 9.28
CA SER A 37 -17.19 -9.37 8.08
C SER A 37 -16.36 -9.12 6.82
N GLU A 38 -15.30 -8.31 6.90
CA GLU A 38 -14.45 -7.90 5.77
C GLU A 38 -15.21 -7.18 4.64
N GLU A 39 -16.41 -6.66 4.91
CA GLU A 39 -17.23 -5.95 3.91
C GLU A 39 -16.97 -4.45 3.87
N ILE A 40 -16.38 -3.89 4.94
CA ILE A 40 -16.09 -2.46 5.07
C ILE A 40 -14.63 -2.26 5.44
N VAL A 41 -13.95 -1.47 4.64
CA VAL A 41 -12.63 -0.92 4.99
C VAL A 41 -12.79 0.51 5.52
N THR A 42 -12.19 0.79 6.66
CA THR A 42 -12.15 2.13 7.27
C THR A 42 -10.72 2.64 7.27
N VAL A 43 -10.53 3.82 6.71
CA VAL A 43 -9.25 4.55 6.64
C VAL A 43 -9.25 5.63 7.70
N ARG A 44 -8.10 5.83 8.38
CA ARG A 44 -7.86 6.88 9.36
C ARG A 44 -6.57 7.60 9.02
N LEU A 45 -6.68 8.88 8.69
CA LEU A 45 -5.55 9.71 8.26
C LEU A 45 -5.42 10.93 9.17
N PRO A 46 -4.23 11.23 9.70
CA PRO A 46 -4.00 12.46 10.45
C PRO A 46 -4.35 13.67 9.60
N ALA A 47 -5.07 14.62 10.16
CA ALA A 47 -5.49 15.83 9.47
C ALA A 47 -5.41 17.05 10.38
N ASN A 48 -5.17 18.22 9.80
CA ASN A 48 -5.22 19.48 10.54
C ASN A 48 -5.94 20.56 9.71
N ALA A 49 -7.25 20.66 9.92
CA ALA A 49 -8.09 21.62 9.19
C ALA A 49 -7.69 23.09 9.40
N THR A 50 -6.95 23.41 10.49
CA THR A 50 -6.51 24.80 10.77
C THR A 50 -5.41 25.29 9.82
N THR A 51 -4.74 24.37 9.11
CA THR A 51 -3.67 24.68 8.14
C THR A 51 -4.20 24.94 6.73
N GLY A 52 -5.50 24.73 6.51
CA GLY A 52 -6.13 24.81 5.19
C GLY A 52 -5.93 23.56 4.33
N TYR A 53 -5.22 22.54 4.84
CA TYR A 53 -5.12 21.24 4.18
C TYR A 53 -6.33 20.39 4.49
N GLU A 54 -6.80 19.64 3.49
CA GLU A 54 -7.88 18.68 3.60
C GLU A 54 -7.58 17.40 2.84
N TRP A 55 -8.14 16.28 3.31
CA TRP A 55 -8.11 15.04 2.59
C TRP A 55 -9.28 14.99 1.61
N THR A 56 -8.96 14.66 0.37
CA THR A 56 -9.92 14.25 -0.66
C THR A 56 -9.68 12.80 -1.02
N TYR A 57 -10.64 12.13 -1.63
CA TYR A 57 -10.49 10.77 -2.13
C TYR A 57 -11.03 10.62 -3.56
N GLU A 58 -10.45 9.66 -4.28
CA GLU A 58 -10.89 9.23 -5.61
C GLU A 58 -10.97 7.72 -5.62
N ILE A 59 -12.10 7.17 -6.09
CA ILE A 59 -12.31 5.73 -6.28
C ILE A 59 -12.02 5.40 -7.73
N SER A 60 -11.13 4.43 -8.00
CA SER A 60 -10.74 4.07 -9.36
C SER A 60 -11.88 3.45 -10.18
N ASP A 61 -12.76 2.67 -9.57
CA ASP A 61 -13.93 2.05 -10.20
C ASP A 61 -15.16 2.11 -9.27
N PRO A 62 -16.04 3.11 -9.45
CA PRO A 62 -17.25 3.25 -8.63
C PRO A 62 -18.26 2.10 -8.80
N ALA A 63 -18.13 1.26 -9.84
CA ALA A 63 -18.93 0.05 -9.96
C ALA A 63 -18.46 -1.09 -9.06
N LYS A 64 -17.26 -0.98 -8.47
CA LYS A 64 -16.71 -1.98 -7.53
C LYS A 64 -16.73 -1.52 -6.09
N LEU A 65 -16.52 -0.22 -5.86
CA LEU A 65 -16.44 0.36 -4.53
C LEU A 65 -17.36 1.57 -4.40
N GLU A 66 -18.01 1.70 -3.25
CA GLU A 66 -18.76 2.89 -2.90
C GLU A 66 -18.33 3.42 -1.53
N VAL A 67 -18.45 4.74 -1.34
CA VAL A 67 -18.20 5.37 -0.05
C VAL A 67 -19.41 5.16 0.87
N VAL A 68 -19.14 4.73 2.10
CA VAL A 68 -20.15 4.61 3.17
C VAL A 68 -20.20 5.90 3.98
N SER A 69 -19.04 6.44 4.34
CA SER A 69 -18.91 7.70 5.08
C SER A 69 -17.54 8.32 4.81
N ALA A 70 -17.46 9.64 4.90
CA ALA A 70 -16.19 10.37 4.91
C ALA A 70 -16.36 11.63 5.75
N GLU A 71 -15.59 11.78 6.83
CA GLU A 71 -15.72 12.88 7.76
C GLU A 71 -14.38 13.25 8.42
N TYR A 72 -14.27 14.50 8.85
CA TYR A 72 -13.18 14.96 9.69
C TYR A 72 -13.62 14.98 11.16
N ILE A 73 -12.89 14.27 12.02
CA ILE A 73 -13.12 14.20 13.45
C ILE A 73 -12.03 15.03 14.15
N PRO A 74 -12.39 16.19 14.75
CA PRO A 74 -11.42 17.00 15.49
C PRO A 74 -11.02 16.30 16.80
N ASP A 75 -9.77 16.52 17.23
CA ASP A 75 -9.30 16.03 18.54
C ASP A 75 -10.05 16.71 19.70
N GLU A 76 -10.31 15.97 20.77
CA GLU A 76 -11.17 16.41 21.91
C GLU A 76 -10.68 17.69 22.61
N ASN A 77 -9.41 18.04 22.52
CA ASN A 77 -8.83 19.21 23.19
C ASN A 77 -8.90 20.52 22.38
N ARG A 78 -9.66 20.56 21.28
CA ARG A 78 -9.75 21.69 20.35
C ARG A 78 -10.19 23.01 20.98
N GLU A 79 -11.00 22.97 22.03
CA GLU A 79 -11.52 24.19 22.70
C GLU A 79 -10.45 24.99 23.46
N ARG A 80 -9.27 24.42 23.70
CA ARG A 80 -8.22 25.02 24.54
C ARG A 80 -6.96 25.46 23.80
N LEU A 81 -6.72 24.96 22.59
CA LEU A 81 -5.50 25.22 21.83
C LEU A 81 -5.80 25.51 20.36
N ALA A 82 -5.30 26.63 19.87
CA ALA A 82 -5.29 26.89 18.43
C ALA A 82 -4.33 25.93 17.73
N GLY A 83 -4.73 25.37 16.59
CA GLY A 83 -3.85 24.49 15.79
C GLY A 83 -3.92 22.99 16.15
N VAL A 84 -4.87 22.58 16.99
CA VAL A 84 -5.10 21.16 17.30
C VAL A 84 -5.61 20.45 16.05
N GLY A 85 -5.01 19.31 15.74
CA GLY A 85 -5.32 18.46 14.60
C GLY A 85 -6.63 17.70 14.77
N GLY A 86 -6.75 16.63 14.04
CA GLY A 86 -7.85 15.68 14.07
C GLY A 86 -7.55 14.52 13.13
N THR A 87 -8.56 13.71 12.90
CA THR A 87 -8.46 12.53 12.05
C THR A 87 -9.51 12.61 10.95
N TYR A 88 -9.09 12.45 9.72
CA TYR A 88 -9.99 12.18 8.61
C TYR A 88 -10.31 10.68 8.63
N VAL A 89 -11.60 10.34 8.66
CA VAL A 89 -12.09 8.96 8.67
C VAL A 89 -12.98 8.75 7.46
N ALA A 90 -12.66 7.75 6.64
CA ALA A 90 -13.47 7.39 5.49
C ALA A 90 -13.67 5.87 5.45
N SER A 91 -14.89 5.44 5.15
CA SER A 91 -15.26 4.03 5.06
C SER A 91 -15.81 3.72 3.68
N PHE A 92 -15.38 2.59 3.14
CA PHE A 92 -15.77 2.12 1.81
C PHE A 92 -16.25 0.67 1.89
N ARG A 93 -17.13 0.28 0.98
CA ARG A 93 -17.58 -1.11 0.82
C ARG A 93 -17.60 -1.53 -0.63
N GLY A 94 -17.54 -2.86 -0.86
CA GLY A 94 -17.77 -3.45 -2.16
C GLY A 94 -19.22 -3.21 -2.64
N THR A 95 -19.39 -3.01 -3.93
CA THR A 95 -20.72 -3.02 -4.57
C THR A 95 -21.04 -4.43 -5.03
N PHE A 96 -22.34 -4.74 -5.24
CA PHE A 96 -22.74 -6.02 -5.82
C PHE A 96 -22.69 -6.05 -7.36
N GLU A 97 -22.16 -5.01 -7.97
CA GLU A 97 -22.19 -4.85 -9.43
C GLU A 97 -20.99 -5.49 -10.11
N LYS A 98 -19.80 -5.30 -9.57
CA LYS A 98 -18.55 -5.80 -10.15
C LYS A 98 -17.57 -6.25 -9.08
N PHE A 99 -16.73 -7.21 -9.45
CA PHE A 99 -15.66 -7.77 -8.63
C PHE A 99 -14.28 -7.45 -9.22
N GLY A 100 -13.23 -7.70 -8.45
CA GLY A 100 -11.86 -7.55 -8.87
C GLY A 100 -11.14 -6.37 -8.24
N PHE A 101 -10.03 -5.96 -8.83
CA PHE A 101 -9.19 -4.88 -8.30
C PHE A 101 -9.87 -3.52 -8.39
N ALA A 102 -9.69 -2.74 -7.32
CA ALA A 102 -10.03 -1.34 -7.24
C ALA A 102 -9.05 -0.63 -6.29
N SER A 103 -8.96 0.68 -6.37
CA SER A 103 -8.17 1.47 -5.44
C SER A 103 -8.93 2.71 -4.96
N VAL A 104 -8.49 3.24 -3.82
CA VAL A 104 -8.90 4.54 -3.32
C VAL A 104 -7.66 5.39 -3.13
N LYS A 105 -7.53 6.46 -3.90
CA LYS A 105 -6.44 7.44 -3.82
C LYS A 105 -6.87 8.58 -2.90
N PHE A 106 -6.09 8.82 -1.87
CA PHE A 106 -6.28 9.92 -0.92
C PHE A 106 -5.25 11.00 -1.19
N THR A 107 -5.69 12.26 -1.28
CA THR A 107 -4.80 13.40 -1.48
C THR A 107 -5.01 14.41 -0.36
N TYR A 108 -3.93 14.76 0.35
CA TYR A 108 -3.92 15.82 1.37
C TYR A 108 -3.29 17.06 0.78
N ALA A 109 -4.09 18.07 0.52
CA ALA A 109 -3.65 19.28 -0.15
C ALA A 109 -4.49 20.47 0.28
N ARG A 110 -4.03 21.67 -0.07
CA ARG A 110 -4.82 22.90 0.01
C ARG A 110 -5.59 23.08 -1.28
N SER A 111 -6.90 23.24 -1.19
CA SER A 111 -7.79 23.36 -2.36
C SER A 111 -7.52 24.60 -3.23
N PHE A 112 -6.87 25.64 -2.68
CA PHE A 112 -6.57 26.89 -3.37
C PHE A 112 -5.12 26.95 -3.93
N GLU A 113 -4.28 25.95 -3.67
CA GLU A 113 -2.90 25.87 -4.17
C GLU A 113 -2.80 24.85 -5.29
N THR A 114 -2.41 25.28 -6.49
CA THR A 114 -2.22 24.39 -7.65
C THR A 114 -0.86 23.68 -7.61
N ASP A 115 0.18 24.35 -7.08
CA ASP A 115 1.57 23.87 -7.07
C ASP A 115 2.13 23.63 -5.66
N GLY A 116 1.23 23.48 -4.65
CA GLY A 116 1.62 23.23 -3.27
C GLY A 116 2.02 21.77 -2.99
N ASP A 117 2.67 21.56 -1.84
CA ASP A 117 2.99 20.22 -1.35
C ASP A 117 1.73 19.38 -1.22
N ARG A 118 1.79 18.15 -1.72
CA ARG A 118 0.71 17.17 -1.66
C ARG A 118 1.21 15.89 -1.02
N LEU A 119 0.42 15.33 -0.11
CA LEU A 119 0.65 13.98 0.39
C LEU A 119 -0.39 13.05 -0.25
N VAL A 120 0.08 12.03 -0.93
CA VAL A 120 -0.78 11.03 -1.58
C VAL A 120 -0.65 9.69 -0.87
N ARG A 121 -1.77 9.02 -0.62
CA ARG A 121 -1.83 7.63 -0.15
C ARG A 121 -2.85 6.87 -0.98
N THR A 122 -2.51 5.67 -1.40
CA THR A 122 -3.42 4.82 -2.17
C THR A 122 -3.64 3.50 -1.43
N LEU A 123 -4.90 3.14 -1.26
CA LEU A 123 -5.31 1.84 -0.73
C LEU A 123 -5.76 0.97 -1.90
N TYR A 124 -5.10 -0.18 -2.06
CA TYR A 124 -5.45 -1.16 -3.08
C TYR A 124 -6.31 -2.26 -2.48
N LEU A 125 -7.40 -2.58 -3.16
CA LEU A 125 -8.42 -3.51 -2.71
C LEU A 125 -8.72 -4.53 -3.80
N PHE A 126 -9.10 -5.72 -3.37
CA PHE A 126 -9.72 -6.72 -4.23
C PHE A 126 -11.13 -7.01 -3.69
N VAL A 127 -12.15 -6.76 -4.51
CA VAL A 127 -13.54 -7.04 -4.19
C VAL A 127 -13.85 -8.46 -4.65
N VAL A 128 -14.19 -9.35 -3.72
CA VAL A 128 -14.57 -10.74 -4.02
C VAL A 128 -16.09 -10.87 -4.21
N GLU A 129 -16.54 -12.02 -4.77
CA GLU A 129 -17.93 -12.23 -5.20
C GLU A 129 -18.99 -12.05 -4.09
N ASN A 130 -18.63 -12.19 -2.82
CA ASN A 130 -19.52 -11.97 -1.68
C ASN A 130 -19.41 -10.55 -1.10
N ASN A 131 -18.81 -9.61 -1.85
CA ASN A 131 -18.52 -8.23 -1.46
C ASN A 131 -17.52 -8.05 -0.33
N GLN A 132 -16.87 -9.10 0.11
CA GLN A 132 -15.76 -8.96 1.01
C GLN A 132 -14.62 -8.19 0.32
N LEU A 133 -13.89 -7.42 1.10
CA LEU A 133 -12.75 -6.64 0.67
C LEU A 133 -11.47 -7.29 1.17
N GLN A 134 -10.51 -7.42 0.30
CA GLN A 134 -9.15 -7.80 0.66
C GLN A 134 -8.25 -6.61 0.39
N VAL A 135 -7.49 -6.17 1.38
CA VAL A 135 -6.44 -5.18 1.16
C VAL A 135 -5.26 -5.89 0.51
N VAL A 136 -4.88 -5.41 -0.66
CA VAL A 136 -3.79 -6.00 -1.44
C VAL A 136 -2.70 -4.95 -1.64
N PRO A 137 -1.42 -5.33 -1.61
CA PRO A 137 -0.35 -4.40 -1.95
C PRO A 137 -0.41 -4.04 -3.45
N TRP A 138 0.09 -2.85 -3.80
CA TRP A 138 0.24 -2.46 -5.22
C TRP A 138 1.34 -3.26 -5.95
N TYR A 139 2.06 -4.09 -5.22
CA TYR A 139 3.05 -5.02 -5.74
C TYR A 139 2.84 -6.43 -5.16
N GLU A 140 3.34 -7.43 -5.85
CA GLU A 140 3.27 -8.83 -5.46
C GLU A 140 4.52 -9.55 -5.93
N LEU A 141 5.09 -10.42 -5.09
CA LEU A 141 6.11 -11.36 -5.49
C LEU A 141 5.48 -12.71 -5.85
N SER A 142 5.98 -13.36 -6.90
CA SER A 142 5.59 -14.74 -7.23
C SER A 142 5.90 -15.69 -6.07
N ALA A 143 5.27 -16.87 -6.05
CA ALA A 143 5.50 -17.89 -5.02
C ALA A 143 6.99 -18.31 -4.87
N GLU A 144 7.77 -18.20 -5.94
CA GLU A 144 9.22 -18.47 -5.94
C GLU A 144 10.06 -17.20 -5.68
N ASN A 145 9.41 -16.06 -5.44
CA ASN A 145 10.05 -14.75 -5.27
C ASN A 145 10.97 -14.32 -6.43
N LYS A 146 10.74 -14.80 -7.65
CA LYS A 146 11.57 -14.47 -8.82
C LYS A 146 10.96 -13.44 -9.74
N VAL A 147 9.65 -13.19 -9.60
CA VAL A 147 8.91 -12.21 -10.40
C VAL A 147 8.21 -11.25 -9.46
N LEU A 148 8.45 -9.98 -9.68
CA LEU A 148 7.71 -8.87 -9.08
C LEU A 148 6.63 -8.43 -10.08
N THR A 149 5.40 -8.38 -9.63
CA THR A 149 4.28 -7.77 -10.37
C THR A 149 3.84 -6.51 -9.66
N VAL A 150 3.73 -5.40 -10.37
CA VAL A 150 3.20 -4.12 -9.87
C VAL A 150 1.88 -3.80 -10.55
N ARG A 151 0.93 -3.23 -9.80
CA ARG A 151 -0.39 -2.80 -10.27
C ARG A 151 -0.54 -1.32 -9.99
N LEU A 152 -0.83 -0.55 -11.02
CA LEU A 152 -0.85 0.91 -10.98
C LEU A 152 -2.15 1.38 -11.63
N ASP A 153 -2.93 2.16 -10.89
CA ASP A 153 -4.16 2.74 -11.39
C ASP A 153 -3.92 4.20 -11.78
N SER A 154 -4.44 4.63 -12.92
CA SER A 154 -4.59 6.05 -13.22
C SER A 154 -5.74 6.65 -12.41
N ALA A 155 -5.73 7.97 -12.21
CA ALA A 155 -6.87 8.67 -11.63
C ALA A 155 -8.12 8.51 -12.52
N GLN A 156 -9.31 8.55 -11.90
CA GLN A 156 -10.57 8.48 -12.64
C GLN A 156 -10.65 9.62 -13.69
N GLY A 157 -10.86 9.23 -14.94
CA GLY A 157 -10.94 10.18 -16.06
C GLY A 157 -9.60 10.55 -16.69
N ASP A 158 -8.47 10.13 -16.12
CA ASP A 158 -7.14 10.30 -16.72
C ASP A 158 -6.83 9.15 -17.68
N LYS A 159 -7.48 9.17 -18.83
CA LYS A 159 -7.16 8.27 -19.93
C LYS A 159 -6.04 8.86 -20.78
N GLY A 160 -4.99 8.05 -20.99
CA GLY A 160 -3.84 8.44 -21.80
C GLY A 160 -2.69 9.04 -21.02
N GLY A 161 -2.72 9.03 -19.69
CA GLY A 161 -1.55 9.21 -18.85
C GLY A 161 -0.53 8.07 -19.05
N SER A 162 0.68 8.22 -18.55
CA SER A 162 1.73 7.22 -18.71
C SER A 162 2.42 6.91 -17.41
N TRP A 163 2.58 5.62 -17.12
CA TRP A 163 3.47 5.14 -16.08
C TRP A 163 4.84 4.86 -16.66
N LEU A 164 5.85 5.52 -16.13
CA LEU A 164 7.25 5.32 -16.48
C LEU A 164 7.98 4.69 -15.31
N PHE A 165 8.93 3.83 -15.61
CA PHE A 165 9.73 3.19 -14.56
C PHE A 165 11.21 3.22 -14.93
N SER A 166 12.04 3.26 -13.89
CA SER A 166 13.49 3.16 -14.00
C SER A 166 14.02 2.29 -12.85
N CYS A 167 14.93 1.39 -13.18
CA CYS A 167 15.67 0.61 -12.18
C CYS A 167 17.00 1.31 -11.87
N SER A 168 17.46 1.22 -10.63
CA SER A 168 18.74 1.81 -10.20
C SER A 168 19.95 1.10 -10.81
N ASN A 169 19.78 -0.15 -11.25
CA ASN A 169 20.75 -0.96 -11.96
C ASN A 169 20.05 -2.00 -12.86
N ASP A 170 20.80 -2.87 -13.49
CA ASP A 170 20.36 -3.88 -14.44
C ASP A 170 20.05 -5.25 -13.81
N SER A 171 19.82 -5.32 -12.50
CA SER A 171 19.48 -6.57 -11.81
C SER A 171 18.06 -7.06 -12.08
N LEU A 172 17.22 -6.21 -12.65
CA LEU A 172 15.82 -6.53 -13.01
C LEU A 172 15.57 -6.29 -14.48
N GLU A 173 14.82 -7.20 -15.09
CA GLU A 173 14.32 -7.09 -16.45
C GLU A 173 12.80 -6.96 -16.47
N LEU A 174 12.28 -6.04 -17.27
CA LEU A 174 10.86 -5.95 -17.54
C LEU A 174 10.43 -7.11 -18.45
N LEU A 175 9.52 -7.95 -17.93
CA LEU A 175 8.97 -9.08 -18.68
C LEU A 175 7.75 -8.66 -19.52
N THR A 176 6.80 -8.01 -18.85
CA THR A 176 5.53 -7.60 -19.47
C THR A 176 5.09 -6.25 -18.93
N MET A 177 4.37 -5.51 -19.75
CA MET A 177 3.62 -4.35 -19.36
C MET A 177 2.31 -4.33 -20.14
N GLU A 178 1.20 -4.35 -19.43
CA GLU A 178 -0.14 -4.41 -20.01
C GLU A 178 -1.00 -3.28 -19.42
N THR A 179 -1.85 -2.70 -20.27
CA THR A 179 -2.86 -1.76 -19.85
C THR A 179 -4.21 -2.45 -19.90
N ILE A 180 -4.89 -2.49 -18.76
CA ILE A 180 -6.24 -3.04 -18.64
C ILE A 180 -7.19 -1.84 -18.61
N GLU A 181 -7.94 -1.64 -19.70
CA GLU A 181 -8.95 -0.60 -19.78
C GLU A 181 -10.20 -1.00 -19.00
N ASN A 182 -10.62 -0.13 -18.11
CA ASN A 182 -11.92 -0.18 -17.44
C ASN A 182 -12.79 0.98 -17.95
N GLU A 183 -14.06 0.98 -17.62
CA GLU A 183 -14.99 2.02 -18.10
C GLU A 183 -14.55 3.45 -17.72
N ASN A 184 -13.92 3.60 -16.56
CA ASN A 184 -13.61 4.91 -15.96
C ASN A 184 -12.11 5.18 -15.78
N ASN A 185 -11.26 4.18 -15.85
CA ASN A 185 -9.81 4.33 -15.67
C ASN A 185 -9.03 3.25 -16.41
N GLU A 186 -7.71 3.42 -16.43
CA GLU A 186 -6.76 2.42 -16.94
C GLU A 186 -5.99 1.84 -15.74
N GLN A 187 -5.83 0.52 -15.73
CA GLN A 187 -4.93 -0.16 -14.80
C GLN A 187 -3.72 -0.66 -15.56
N TRP A 188 -2.53 -0.31 -15.08
CA TRP A 188 -1.26 -0.76 -15.62
C TRP A 188 -0.72 -1.90 -14.77
N VAL A 189 -0.38 -3.01 -15.42
CA VAL A 189 0.23 -4.16 -14.77
C VAL A 189 1.59 -4.41 -15.42
N ALA A 190 2.65 -4.30 -14.65
CA ALA A 190 4.00 -4.56 -15.11
C ALA A 190 4.65 -5.67 -14.27
N SER A 191 5.36 -6.58 -14.93
CA SER A 191 6.08 -7.66 -14.29
C SER A 191 7.58 -7.57 -14.57
N PHE A 192 8.38 -7.75 -13.54
CA PHE A 192 9.85 -7.72 -13.58
C PHE A 192 10.41 -9.03 -13.08
N ALA A 193 11.42 -9.55 -13.74
CA ALA A 193 12.19 -10.68 -13.25
C ALA A 193 13.58 -10.25 -12.79
N SER A 194 14.11 -10.94 -11.78
CA SER A 194 15.52 -10.84 -11.42
C SER A 194 16.38 -11.54 -12.46
N LEU A 195 17.50 -10.92 -12.83
CA LEU A 195 18.47 -11.51 -13.74
C LEU A 195 19.46 -12.41 -12.96
N SER A 196 19.70 -13.60 -13.49
CA SER A 196 20.70 -14.52 -12.92
C SER A 196 22.11 -13.92 -13.00
N GLY A 197 22.87 -14.05 -11.92
CA GLY A 197 24.23 -13.51 -11.82
C GLY A 197 24.31 -12.04 -11.36
N HIS A 198 23.18 -11.41 -11.13
CA HIS A 198 23.09 -10.09 -10.49
C HIS A 198 22.60 -10.27 -9.06
N THR A 199 23.27 -9.68 -8.09
CA THR A 199 22.92 -9.74 -6.67
C THR A 199 23.05 -8.38 -6.02
N GLY A 200 22.37 -8.19 -4.90
CA GLY A 200 22.40 -6.96 -4.12
C GLY A 200 21.18 -6.09 -4.30
N ASP A 201 21.26 -4.86 -3.81
CA ASP A 201 20.13 -3.96 -3.73
C ASP A 201 19.83 -3.30 -5.07
N VAL A 202 18.54 -3.21 -5.38
CA VAL A 202 17.99 -2.53 -6.54
C VAL A 202 16.75 -1.76 -6.13
N SER A 203 16.55 -0.56 -6.67
CA SER A 203 15.29 0.17 -6.54
C SER A 203 14.60 0.32 -7.89
N ILE A 204 13.28 0.25 -7.88
CA ILE A 204 12.41 0.60 -8.99
C ILE A 204 11.72 1.91 -8.63
N LYS A 205 12.00 2.95 -9.40
CA LYS A 205 11.25 4.20 -9.33
C LYS A 205 10.19 4.19 -10.43
N ILE A 206 8.96 4.47 -10.05
CA ILE A 206 7.77 4.45 -10.90
C ILE A 206 7.11 5.82 -10.80
N VAL A 207 6.81 6.42 -11.95
CA VAL A 207 6.32 7.80 -12.04
C VAL A 207 5.11 7.84 -12.95
N HIS A 208 4.03 8.44 -12.49
CA HIS A 208 2.85 8.73 -13.31
C HIS A 208 2.92 10.13 -13.88
N ILE A 209 2.70 10.25 -15.18
CA ILE A 209 2.57 11.54 -15.88
C ILE A 209 1.16 11.61 -16.45
N PRO A 210 0.31 12.52 -15.98
CA PRO A 210 -1.05 12.68 -16.49
C PRO A 210 -1.09 13.08 -17.96
N ALA A 211 -2.18 12.76 -18.63
CA ALA A 211 -2.38 13.12 -20.03
C ALA A 211 -2.23 14.63 -20.25
N GLY A 212 -1.34 15.01 -21.19
CA GLY A 212 -1.10 16.42 -21.56
C GLY A 212 -0.28 17.23 -20.56
N GLN A 213 0.29 16.60 -19.53
CA GLN A 213 1.19 17.22 -18.57
C GLN A 213 2.64 16.74 -18.77
N SER A 214 3.60 17.50 -18.24
CA SER A 214 5.03 17.14 -18.23
C SER A 214 5.53 16.74 -16.85
N ASP A 215 4.82 17.14 -15.81
CA ASP A 215 5.21 16.91 -14.43
C ASP A 215 4.45 15.72 -13.85
N PRO A 216 5.14 14.87 -13.07
CA PRO A 216 4.52 13.72 -12.44
C PRO A 216 3.56 14.17 -11.32
N ASP A 217 2.42 13.48 -11.22
CA ASP A 217 1.46 13.64 -10.11
C ASP A 217 1.53 12.50 -9.08
N ASP A 218 2.14 11.36 -9.43
CA ASP A 218 2.41 10.24 -8.52
C ASP A 218 3.84 9.72 -8.74
N THR A 219 4.54 9.45 -7.65
CA THR A 219 5.88 8.83 -7.67
C THR A 219 5.94 7.77 -6.59
N ARG A 220 6.35 6.57 -6.98
CA ARG A 220 6.54 5.43 -6.08
C ARG A 220 7.94 4.88 -6.21
N GLU A 221 8.48 4.40 -5.12
CA GLU A 221 9.74 3.69 -5.09
C GLU A 221 9.55 2.36 -4.37
N LEU A 222 10.13 1.31 -4.94
CA LEU A 222 10.18 0.00 -4.33
C LEU A 222 11.64 -0.42 -4.26
N LYS A 223 12.11 -0.71 -3.05
CA LYS A 223 13.47 -1.17 -2.81
C LYS A 223 13.47 -2.68 -2.61
N LEU A 224 14.37 -3.35 -3.28
CA LEU A 224 14.48 -4.82 -3.27
C LEU A 224 15.95 -5.22 -3.11
N THR A 225 16.15 -6.44 -2.65
CA THR A 225 17.42 -7.16 -2.72
C THR A 225 17.26 -8.39 -3.60
N VAL A 226 18.22 -8.62 -4.48
CA VAL A 226 18.34 -9.82 -5.30
C VAL A 226 19.38 -10.73 -4.66
N SER A 227 19.00 -11.96 -4.33
CA SER A 227 19.89 -12.98 -3.76
C SER A 227 20.66 -13.77 -4.83
N ASP A 228 21.63 -14.60 -4.41
CA ASP A 228 22.47 -15.42 -5.31
C ASP A 228 21.66 -16.40 -6.16
N ASP A 229 20.52 -16.87 -5.69
CA ASP A 229 19.59 -17.74 -6.40
C ASP A 229 18.53 -16.97 -7.22
N ALA A 230 18.76 -15.67 -7.40
CA ALA A 230 17.88 -14.74 -8.10
C ALA A 230 16.50 -14.55 -7.44
N ALA A 231 16.36 -14.81 -6.14
CA ALA A 231 15.14 -14.48 -5.42
C ALA A 231 15.12 -13.00 -5.03
N LEU A 232 13.93 -12.41 -5.07
CA LEU A 232 13.64 -11.03 -4.71
C LEU A 232 13.12 -10.94 -3.28
N SER A 233 13.60 -9.96 -2.54
CA SER A 233 13.08 -9.60 -1.21
C SER A 233 12.79 -8.12 -1.18
N ILE A 234 11.63 -7.74 -0.64
CA ILE A 234 11.28 -6.32 -0.45
C ILE A 234 12.03 -5.79 0.77
N LEU A 235 12.71 -4.67 0.62
CA LEU A 235 13.29 -3.92 1.72
C LEU A 235 12.23 -2.98 2.27
N CYS A 236 11.75 -3.25 3.49
CA CYS A 236 10.87 -2.34 4.21
C CYS A 236 11.71 -1.19 4.75
N ASP A 237 11.29 0.06 4.50
CA ASP A 237 11.86 1.25 5.15
C ASP A 237 11.44 1.35 6.61
#